data_3742879a3ff54595ea8b4375ff1d0270
#
_entry.id   3742879a3ff54595ea8b4375ff1d0270
#
_cell.length_a   1.000
_cell.length_b   1.000
_cell.length_c   1.000
_cell.angle_alpha   90.00
_cell.angle_beta   90.00
_cell.angle_gamma   90.00
#
_symmetry.space_group_name_H-M   'P 1'
#
loop_
_entity.id
_entity.type
_entity.pdbx_description
1 polymer ?
#
loop_
_entity_poly.entity_id
_entity_poly.type
_entity_poly.pdbx_seq_one_letter_code
_entity_poly.pdbx_strand_id
1 'polypeptide(L)'
;MISVVLGAERVTLEDGVTIQTRSFSETSRMFDWGFDNFVLRDILSSSDLVQEVPVALSSEASYVSTHAAEDIACLLPDNVEPDMLERTVTLTNDTVDAPVSAGDVLGKLTLSYNGKVYAETDLLALNDVSASWFLTAQRRVSDFFAKPLVRILLIVVVVAAVAAGAGYFIGYNNRK
;
A
#
# COMPACT_ATOMS: atom_id res chain seq x y z
N MET A 1 -9.22 -19.29 21.15
CA MET A 1 -10.63 -19.59 20.79
C MET A 1 -11.51 -19.34 22.01
N ILE A 2 -12.74 -18.84 21.83
CA ILE A 2 -13.72 -18.58 22.91
C ILE A 2 -14.99 -19.31 22.52
N SER A 3 -15.55 -20.11 23.44
CA SER A 3 -16.83 -20.80 23.27
C SER A 3 -17.84 -20.33 24.29
N VAL A 4 -19.08 -20.13 23.87
CA VAL A 4 -20.21 -19.80 24.76
C VAL A 4 -21.35 -20.76 24.49
N VAL A 5 -21.72 -21.51 25.48
CA VAL A 5 -22.84 -22.48 25.42
C VAL A 5 -23.96 -21.99 26.32
N LEU A 6 -25.13 -21.72 25.76
CA LEU A 6 -26.32 -21.25 26.47
C LEU A 6 -27.40 -22.36 26.43
N GLY A 7 -28.21 -22.47 27.50
CA GLY A 7 -29.37 -23.36 27.55
C GLY A 7 -29.01 -24.87 27.65
N ALA A 8 -27.77 -25.20 28.02
CA ALA A 8 -27.37 -26.58 28.14
C ALA A 8 -28.06 -27.26 29.32
N GLU A 9 -28.66 -28.44 29.05
CA GLU A 9 -29.34 -29.24 30.06
C GLU A 9 -28.37 -29.94 31.03
N ARG A 10 -28.84 -30.20 32.23
CA ARG A 10 -28.16 -31.07 33.17
C ARG A 10 -28.61 -32.50 32.95
N VAL A 11 -27.69 -33.41 32.81
CA VAL A 11 -27.96 -34.84 32.61
C VAL A 11 -27.41 -35.62 33.80
N THR A 12 -28.23 -36.47 34.39
CA THR A 12 -27.77 -37.45 35.37
C THR A 12 -27.16 -38.62 34.62
N LEU A 13 -25.90 -38.98 34.94
CA LEU A 13 -25.22 -40.12 34.32
C LEU A 13 -25.86 -41.45 34.75
N GLU A 14 -25.43 -42.53 34.09
CA GLU A 14 -25.95 -43.89 34.35
C GLU A 14 -25.75 -44.39 35.78
N ASP A 15 -24.82 -43.79 36.53
CA ASP A 15 -24.59 -44.06 37.95
C ASP A 15 -25.71 -43.55 38.88
N GLY A 16 -26.64 -42.74 38.33
CA GLY A 16 -27.79 -42.18 39.03
C GLY A 16 -27.45 -41.10 40.08
N VAL A 17 -26.16 -40.75 40.23
CA VAL A 17 -25.65 -39.84 41.26
C VAL A 17 -24.93 -38.63 40.63
N THR A 18 -24.14 -38.86 39.56
CA THR A 18 -23.34 -37.81 38.95
C THR A 18 -24.18 -36.95 38.02
N ILE A 19 -24.25 -35.65 38.30
CA ILE A 19 -24.92 -34.67 37.44
C ILE A 19 -23.85 -33.96 36.59
N GLN A 20 -23.92 -34.15 35.29
CA GLN A 20 -23.06 -33.47 34.34
C GLN A 20 -23.82 -32.37 33.60
N THR A 21 -23.21 -31.18 33.49
CA THR A 21 -23.75 -30.11 32.67
C THR A 21 -23.26 -30.29 31.24
N ARG A 22 -24.17 -30.43 30.29
CA ARG A 22 -23.82 -30.60 28.85
C ARG A 22 -22.99 -29.45 28.29
N SER A 23 -23.01 -28.26 28.94
CA SER A 23 -22.17 -27.12 28.51
C SER A 23 -20.70 -27.49 28.44
N PHE A 24 -20.16 -28.30 29.34
CA PHE A 24 -18.74 -28.71 29.28
C PHE A 24 -18.45 -29.63 28.10
N SER A 25 -19.29 -30.63 27.87
CA SER A 25 -19.11 -31.56 26.74
C SER A 25 -19.31 -30.86 25.38
N GLU A 26 -20.27 -29.96 25.26
CA GLU A 26 -20.48 -29.18 24.03
C GLU A 26 -19.33 -28.18 23.80
N THR A 27 -18.83 -27.55 24.87
CA THR A 27 -17.65 -26.67 24.76
C THR A 27 -16.43 -27.45 24.31
N SER A 28 -16.15 -28.62 24.88
CA SER A 28 -15.05 -29.49 24.47
C SER A 28 -15.18 -29.86 22.99
N ARG A 29 -16.36 -30.33 22.58
CA ARG A 29 -16.62 -30.68 21.18
C ARG A 29 -16.44 -29.52 20.21
N MET A 30 -16.81 -28.28 20.59
CA MET A 30 -16.59 -27.08 19.77
C MET A 30 -15.12 -26.74 19.69
N PHE A 31 -14.36 -26.92 20.77
CA PHE A 31 -12.91 -26.69 20.74
C PHE A 31 -12.19 -27.74 19.90
N ASP A 32 -12.53 -29.02 20.09
CA ASP A 32 -11.97 -30.11 19.28
C ASP A 32 -12.22 -29.85 17.80
N TRP A 33 -13.47 -29.52 17.42
CA TRP A 33 -13.79 -29.16 16.05
C TRP A 33 -12.97 -27.92 15.56
N GLY A 34 -12.83 -26.91 16.41
CA GLY A 34 -12.09 -25.72 16.06
C GLY A 34 -10.59 -25.98 15.84
N PHE A 35 -9.98 -26.79 16.70
CA PHE A 35 -8.56 -27.13 16.57
C PHE A 35 -8.29 -28.13 15.44
N ASP A 36 -9.25 -28.99 15.12
CA ASP A 36 -9.15 -29.94 14.02
C ASP A 36 -9.35 -29.29 12.63
N ASN A 37 -10.03 -28.14 12.58
CA ASN A 37 -10.39 -27.50 11.30
C ASN A 37 -9.65 -26.18 11.02
N PHE A 38 -8.95 -25.61 11.99
CA PHE A 38 -8.24 -24.35 11.83
C PHE A 38 -6.84 -24.42 12.42
N VAL A 39 -5.88 -23.89 11.65
CA VAL A 39 -4.47 -23.80 12.02
C VAL A 39 -3.98 -22.37 11.90
N LEU A 40 -3.20 -21.92 12.90
CA LEU A 40 -2.49 -20.65 12.80
C LEU A 40 -1.26 -20.86 11.90
N ARG A 41 -1.19 -20.13 10.79
CA ARG A 41 -0.09 -20.22 9.82
C ARG A 41 0.59 -18.88 9.69
N ASP A 42 1.92 -18.88 9.65
CA ASP A 42 2.71 -17.72 9.28
C ASP A 42 2.62 -17.54 7.75
N ILE A 43 2.23 -16.35 7.31
CA ILE A 43 1.94 -16.06 5.91
C ILE A 43 3.04 -15.22 5.28
N LEU A 44 3.54 -14.23 6.00
CA LEU A 44 4.51 -13.27 5.51
C LEU A 44 5.36 -12.77 6.67
N SER A 45 6.67 -12.68 6.45
CA SER A 45 7.57 -12.02 7.37
C SER A 45 7.74 -10.54 6.98
N SER A 46 7.91 -9.69 7.99
CA SER A 46 8.29 -8.29 7.79
C SER A 46 9.65 -8.10 7.10
N SER A 47 10.46 -9.16 7.00
CA SER A 47 11.71 -9.17 6.24
C SER A 47 11.53 -9.53 4.76
N ASP A 48 10.36 -10.03 4.36
CA ASP A 48 10.10 -10.46 2.99
C ASP A 48 9.81 -9.26 2.08
N LEU A 49 10.46 -9.26 0.93
CA LEU A 49 10.18 -8.26 -0.11
C LEU A 49 8.82 -8.56 -0.75
N VAL A 50 7.97 -7.54 -0.84
CA VAL A 50 6.63 -7.68 -1.40
C VAL A 50 6.56 -7.17 -2.83
N GLN A 51 6.98 -5.92 -3.05
CA GLN A 51 6.89 -5.26 -4.35
C GLN A 51 7.93 -4.14 -4.47
N GLU A 52 8.31 -3.81 -5.71
CA GLU A 52 9.06 -2.61 -6.05
C GLU A 52 8.11 -1.50 -6.51
N VAL A 53 8.35 -0.28 -6.01
CA VAL A 53 7.58 0.92 -6.35
C VAL A 53 8.49 1.87 -7.12
N PRO A 54 8.09 2.35 -8.32
CA PRO A 54 8.87 3.30 -9.08
C PRO A 54 9.09 4.61 -8.32
N VAL A 55 10.33 5.14 -8.36
CA VAL A 55 10.70 6.41 -7.72
C VAL A 55 11.09 7.42 -8.79
N ALA A 56 10.43 8.58 -8.78
CA ALA A 56 10.78 9.72 -9.59
C ALA A 56 11.68 10.70 -8.84
N LEU A 57 12.34 11.61 -9.56
CA LEU A 57 13.20 12.68 -9.03
C LEU A 57 14.44 12.19 -8.27
N SER A 58 14.82 10.93 -8.42
CA SER A 58 16.09 10.39 -7.93
C SER A 58 17.01 10.05 -9.10
N SER A 59 18.30 10.25 -8.91
CA SER A 59 19.37 9.76 -9.79
C SER A 59 20.08 8.54 -9.21
N GLU A 60 19.77 8.19 -7.98
CA GLU A 60 20.39 7.11 -7.22
C GLU A 60 19.67 5.78 -7.45
N ALA A 61 18.33 5.79 -7.41
CA ALA A 61 17.50 4.62 -7.60
C ALA A 61 16.24 4.96 -8.41
N SER A 62 15.83 4.05 -9.30
CA SER A 62 14.58 4.15 -10.06
C SER A 62 13.42 3.45 -9.38
N TYR A 63 13.68 2.62 -8.37
CA TYR A 63 12.71 1.84 -7.61
C TYR A 63 13.10 1.79 -6.14
N VAL A 64 12.11 1.65 -5.28
CA VAL A 64 12.26 1.32 -3.87
C VAL A 64 11.53 0.02 -3.58
N SER A 65 12.20 -0.91 -2.91
CA SER A 65 11.59 -2.17 -2.48
C SER A 65 10.72 -1.92 -1.26
N THR A 66 9.61 -2.65 -1.17
CA THR A 66 8.71 -2.58 -0.02
C THR A 66 8.65 -3.90 0.71
N HIS A 67 8.38 -3.81 2.02
CA HIS A 67 8.15 -4.94 2.91
C HIS A 67 6.88 -4.71 3.75
N ALA A 68 6.36 -5.75 4.38
CA ALA A 68 5.22 -5.63 5.29
C ALA A 68 5.64 -4.91 6.59
N ALA A 69 4.73 -4.11 7.16
CA ALA A 69 4.99 -3.38 8.40
C ALA A 69 5.21 -4.31 9.61
N GLU A 70 4.64 -5.51 9.56
CA GLU A 70 4.70 -6.52 10.63
C GLU A 70 4.64 -7.94 10.05
N ASP A 71 5.05 -8.92 10.88
CA ASP A 71 4.88 -10.33 10.56
C ASP A 71 3.39 -10.69 10.58
N ILE A 72 2.92 -11.40 9.55
CA ILE A 72 1.50 -11.75 9.41
C ILE A 72 1.31 -13.24 9.65
N ALA A 73 0.55 -13.55 10.69
CA ALA A 73 0.05 -14.90 10.96
C ALA A 73 -1.48 -14.89 10.93
N CYS A 74 -2.07 -15.81 10.17
CA CYS A 74 -3.52 -15.93 10.02
C CYS A 74 -4.03 -17.27 10.48
N LEU A 75 -5.23 -17.26 11.11
CA LEU A 75 -5.96 -18.47 11.40
C LEU A 75 -6.70 -18.91 10.12
N LEU A 76 -6.18 -19.93 9.47
CA LEU A 76 -6.72 -20.49 8.22
C LEU A 76 -7.44 -21.81 8.46
N PRO A 77 -8.43 -22.17 7.63
CA PRO A 77 -8.90 -23.53 7.54
C PRO A 77 -7.75 -24.49 7.25
N ASP A 78 -7.76 -25.70 7.83
CA ASP A 78 -6.65 -26.65 7.71
C ASP A 78 -6.30 -27.01 6.25
N ASN A 79 -7.29 -26.99 5.36
CA ASN A 79 -7.13 -27.25 3.93
C ASN A 79 -6.66 -26.04 3.10
N VAL A 80 -6.39 -24.89 3.74
CA VAL A 80 -5.93 -23.67 3.06
C VAL A 80 -4.46 -23.42 3.39
N GLU A 81 -3.61 -23.50 2.39
CA GLU A 81 -2.18 -23.21 2.52
C GLU A 81 -1.90 -21.71 2.24
N PRO A 82 -0.79 -21.15 2.79
CA PRO A 82 -0.41 -19.75 2.61
C PRO A 82 -0.29 -19.28 1.15
N ASP A 83 0.09 -20.17 0.24
CA ASP A 83 0.24 -19.92 -1.19
C ASP A 83 -1.10 -19.85 -1.95
N MET A 84 -2.19 -20.31 -1.33
CA MET A 84 -3.55 -20.18 -1.89
C MET A 84 -4.16 -18.81 -1.61
N LEU A 85 -3.53 -18.00 -0.77
CA LEU A 85 -4.02 -16.65 -0.48
C LEU A 85 -3.70 -15.70 -1.65
N GLU A 86 -4.72 -15.00 -2.11
CA GLU A 86 -4.59 -13.93 -3.09
C GLU A 86 -3.93 -12.71 -2.41
N ARG A 87 -2.83 -12.24 -2.98
CA ARG A 87 -2.08 -11.06 -2.53
C ARG A 87 -2.46 -9.88 -3.41
N THR A 88 -3.19 -8.93 -2.86
CA THR A 88 -3.56 -7.69 -3.56
C THR A 88 -2.78 -6.52 -2.98
N VAL A 89 -1.93 -5.90 -3.80
CA VAL A 89 -1.19 -4.69 -3.44
C VAL A 89 -1.94 -3.48 -3.97
N THR A 90 -2.23 -2.54 -3.08
CA THR A 90 -2.81 -1.23 -3.42
C THR A 90 -1.81 -0.15 -3.07
N LEU A 91 -1.15 0.41 -4.07
CA LEU A 91 -0.20 1.50 -3.86
C LEU A 91 -0.94 2.82 -3.64
N THR A 92 -0.39 3.69 -2.78
CA THR A 92 -0.90 5.05 -2.57
C THR A 92 -0.74 5.90 -3.84
N ASN A 93 0.37 5.70 -4.55
CA ASN A 93 0.65 6.29 -5.87
C ASN A 93 1.39 5.27 -6.72
N ASP A 94 1.12 5.24 -8.03
CA ASP A 94 1.84 4.36 -8.97
C ASP A 94 3.34 4.68 -9.07
N THR A 95 3.71 5.92 -8.73
CA THR A 95 5.10 6.40 -8.67
C THR A 95 5.25 7.34 -7.49
N VAL A 96 6.32 7.21 -6.73
CA VAL A 96 6.62 8.04 -5.56
C VAL A 96 7.73 9.02 -5.91
N ASP A 97 7.57 10.29 -5.55
CA ASP A 97 8.62 11.30 -5.72
C ASP A 97 9.64 11.22 -4.58
N ALA A 98 10.93 11.19 -4.94
CA ALA A 98 11.99 11.29 -3.94
C ALA A 98 12.02 12.69 -3.27
N PRO A 99 12.41 12.82 -1.98
CA PRO A 99 13.03 11.78 -1.18
C PRO A 99 12.01 10.80 -0.60
N VAL A 100 12.40 9.54 -0.46
CA VAL A 100 11.67 8.49 0.26
C VAL A 100 12.54 8.03 1.42
N SER A 101 11.97 7.92 2.60
CA SER A 101 12.68 7.41 3.78
C SER A 101 12.29 5.98 4.08
N ALA A 102 13.25 5.20 4.57
CA ALA A 102 12.96 3.86 5.08
C ALA A 102 11.85 3.93 6.15
N GLY A 103 10.84 3.08 6.02
CA GLY A 103 9.64 3.09 6.86
C GLY A 103 8.49 3.99 6.38
N ASP A 104 8.66 4.74 5.29
CA ASP A 104 7.53 5.47 4.68
C ASP A 104 6.47 4.49 4.15
N VAL A 105 5.19 4.78 4.42
CA VAL A 105 4.07 3.97 3.94
C VAL A 105 3.80 4.27 2.47
N LEU A 106 4.03 3.29 1.61
CA LEU A 106 3.87 3.42 0.15
C LEU A 106 2.60 2.77 -0.39
N GLY A 107 1.94 1.93 0.41
CA GLY A 107 0.72 1.24 0.01
C GLY A 107 0.23 0.28 1.09
N LYS A 108 -0.67 -0.61 0.67
CA LYS A 108 -1.24 -1.66 1.51
C LYS A 108 -1.22 -3.00 0.81
N LEU A 109 -0.97 -4.05 1.58
CA LEU A 109 -1.11 -5.43 1.17
C LEU A 109 -2.37 -6.02 1.82
N THR A 110 -3.24 -6.58 1.02
CA THR A 110 -4.43 -7.30 1.45
C THR A 110 -4.28 -8.78 1.09
N LEU A 111 -4.47 -9.65 2.06
CA LEU A 111 -4.47 -11.10 1.90
C LEU A 111 -5.91 -11.61 1.95
N SER A 112 -6.37 -12.25 0.88
CA SER A 112 -7.74 -12.75 0.77
C SER A 112 -7.79 -14.18 0.23
N TYR A 113 -8.88 -14.88 0.55
CA TYR A 113 -9.18 -16.20 0.00
C TYR A 113 -10.69 -16.34 -0.18
N ASN A 114 -11.14 -16.73 -1.36
CA ASN A 114 -12.56 -16.83 -1.71
C ASN A 114 -13.38 -15.56 -1.37
N GLY A 115 -12.79 -14.38 -1.60
CA GLY A 115 -13.42 -13.09 -1.32
C GLY A 115 -13.48 -12.68 0.15
N LYS A 116 -12.92 -13.48 1.07
CA LYS A 116 -12.77 -13.14 2.49
C LYS A 116 -11.37 -12.61 2.74
N VAL A 117 -11.28 -11.42 3.35
CA VAL A 117 -10.01 -10.84 3.80
C VAL A 117 -9.59 -11.50 5.11
N TYR A 118 -8.35 -11.98 5.17
CA TYR A 118 -7.74 -12.61 6.34
C TYR A 118 -6.78 -11.68 7.06
N ALA A 119 -6.06 -10.85 6.30
CA ALA A 119 -5.18 -9.83 6.88
C ALA A 119 -5.01 -8.64 5.92
N GLU A 120 -4.66 -7.50 6.51
CA GLU A 120 -4.29 -6.28 5.81
C GLU A 120 -3.12 -5.64 6.57
N THR A 121 -2.08 -5.21 5.85
CA THR A 121 -0.92 -4.54 6.44
C THR A 121 -0.43 -3.42 5.53
N ASP A 122 0.23 -2.43 6.11
CA ASP A 122 0.89 -1.37 5.37
C ASP A 122 2.18 -1.90 4.71
N LEU A 123 2.50 -1.37 3.53
CA LEU A 123 3.76 -1.60 2.83
C LEU A 123 4.70 -0.43 3.07
N LEU A 124 5.83 -0.73 3.70
CA LEU A 124 6.85 0.24 4.07
C LEU A 124 8.02 0.21 3.09
N ALA A 125 8.61 1.38 2.83
CA ALA A 125 9.86 1.48 2.09
C ALA A 125 11.00 0.82 2.87
N LEU A 126 11.76 -0.04 2.20
CA LEU A 126 12.89 -0.76 2.83
C LEU A 126 14.11 0.13 3.01
N ASN A 127 14.36 1.05 2.07
CA ASN A 127 15.58 1.86 2.04
C ASN A 127 15.24 3.34 1.81
N ASP A 128 16.19 4.21 2.22
CA ASP A 128 16.16 5.62 1.85
C ASP A 128 16.50 5.79 0.37
N VAL A 129 15.80 6.71 -0.30
CA VAL A 129 16.09 7.13 -1.67
C VAL A 129 16.19 8.64 -1.71
N SER A 130 17.37 9.18 -2.04
CA SER A 130 17.64 10.61 -2.05
C SER A 130 17.06 11.29 -3.30
N ALA A 131 16.56 12.51 -3.12
CA ALA A 131 16.13 13.32 -4.24
C ALA A 131 17.32 13.91 -5.00
N SER A 132 17.28 13.88 -6.35
CA SER A 132 18.22 14.59 -7.18
C SER A 132 17.84 16.08 -7.26
N TRP A 133 18.72 16.96 -6.79
CA TRP A 133 18.50 18.40 -6.85
C TRP A 133 18.28 18.89 -8.30
N PHE A 134 18.98 18.28 -9.27
CA PHE A 134 18.87 18.64 -10.69
C PHE A 134 17.50 18.27 -11.25
N LEU A 135 17.02 17.03 -11.03
CA LEU A 135 15.72 16.58 -11.51
C LEU A 135 14.59 17.35 -10.84
N THR A 136 14.71 17.65 -9.55
CA THR A 136 13.76 18.46 -8.80
C THR A 136 13.70 19.91 -9.34
N ALA A 137 14.87 20.51 -9.64
CA ALA A 137 14.95 21.83 -10.23
C ALA A 137 14.35 21.86 -11.65
N GLN A 138 14.66 20.86 -12.48
CA GLN A 138 14.12 20.71 -13.83
C GLN A 138 12.58 20.60 -13.81
N ARG A 139 12.03 19.79 -12.91
CA ARG A 139 10.57 19.65 -12.76
C ARG A 139 9.92 20.98 -12.35
N ARG A 140 10.49 21.70 -11.36
CA ARG A 140 9.99 23.03 -10.96
C ARG A 140 9.97 24.03 -12.09
N VAL A 141 11.03 24.05 -12.91
CA VAL A 141 11.10 24.91 -14.10
C VAL A 141 10.02 24.52 -15.11
N SER A 142 9.89 23.22 -15.41
CA SER A 142 8.86 22.71 -16.32
C SER A 142 7.45 23.07 -15.83
N ASP A 143 7.16 22.85 -14.55
CA ASP A 143 5.86 23.15 -13.94
C ASP A 143 5.56 24.66 -13.94
N PHE A 144 6.59 25.51 -13.78
CA PHE A 144 6.45 26.95 -13.89
C PHE A 144 6.01 27.37 -15.30
N PHE A 145 6.66 26.85 -16.35
CA PHE A 145 6.29 27.15 -17.75
C PHE A 145 5.00 26.45 -18.21
N ALA A 146 4.56 25.39 -17.50
CA ALA A 146 3.30 24.72 -17.77
C ALA A 146 2.07 25.55 -17.33
N LYS A 147 2.25 26.51 -16.41
CA LYS A 147 1.15 27.35 -15.92
C LYS A 147 0.57 28.21 -17.06
N PRO A 148 -0.78 28.24 -17.24
CA PRO A 148 -1.39 28.95 -18.37
C PRO A 148 -1.10 30.45 -18.35
N LEU A 149 -1.02 31.07 -17.19
CA LEU A 149 -0.67 32.50 -17.05
C LEU A 149 0.74 32.80 -17.55
N VAL A 150 1.71 31.92 -17.25
CA VAL A 150 3.10 32.06 -17.69
C VAL A 150 3.20 31.92 -19.21
N ARG A 151 2.48 30.97 -19.81
CA ARG A 151 2.41 30.79 -21.26
C ARG A 151 1.84 32.05 -21.96
N ILE A 152 0.73 32.60 -21.43
CA ILE A 152 0.14 33.83 -21.98
C ILE A 152 1.12 34.98 -21.87
N LEU A 153 1.77 35.18 -20.73
CA LEU A 153 2.75 36.21 -20.51
C LEU A 153 3.93 36.10 -21.52
N LEU A 154 4.40 34.86 -21.70
CA LEU A 154 5.52 34.59 -22.61
C LEU A 154 5.14 34.89 -24.05
N ILE A 155 3.93 34.54 -24.50
CA ILE A 155 3.41 34.89 -25.82
C ILE A 155 3.35 36.42 -26.00
N VAL A 156 2.82 37.13 -25.00
CA VAL A 156 2.74 38.62 -25.05
C VAL A 156 4.12 39.24 -25.15
N VAL A 157 5.12 38.77 -24.40
CA VAL A 157 6.50 39.25 -24.46
C VAL A 157 7.11 39.00 -25.83
N VAL A 158 6.92 37.81 -26.41
CA VAL A 158 7.44 37.48 -27.76
C VAL A 158 6.80 38.36 -28.82
N VAL A 159 5.47 38.55 -28.77
CA VAL A 159 4.75 39.43 -29.72
C VAL A 159 5.24 40.88 -29.61
N ALA A 160 5.41 41.38 -28.39
CA ALA A 160 5.94 42.74 -28.16
C ALA A 160 7.38 42.90 -28.70
N ALA A 161 8.23 41.88 -28.47
CA ALA A 161 9.60 41.90 -28.99
C ALA A 161 9.65 41.89 -30.54
N VAL A 162 8.79 41.08 -31.19
CA VAL A 162 8.67 41.04 -32.65
C VAL A 162 8.16 42.39 -33.21
N ALA A 163 7.14 42.99 -32.57
CA ALA A 163 6.60 44.29 -32.97
C ALA A 163 7.63 45.41 -32.82
N ALA A 164 8.39 45.43 -31.73
CA ALA A 164 9.47 46.38 -31.50
C ALA A 164 10.61 46.21 -32.54
N GLY A 165 11.01 44.97 -32.85
CA GLY A 165 12.00 44.66 -33.87
C GLY A 165 11.56 45.08 -35.26
N ALA A 166 10.30 44.82 -35.63
CA ALA A 166 9.74 45.25 -36.91
C ALA A 166 9.66 46.79 -37.01
N GLY A 167 9.24 47.47 -35.94
CA GLY A 167 9.23 48.94 -35.88
C GLY A 167 10.60 49.55 -36.01
N TYR A 168 11.62 48.97 -35.36
CA TYR A 168 13.01 49.41 -35.51
C TYR A 168 13.54 49.24 -36.93
N PHE A 169 13.26 48.11 -37.57
CA PHE A 169 13.68 47.80 -38.94
C PHE A 169 13.04 48.73 -39.95
N ILE A 170 11.74 49.03 -39.83
CA ILE A 170 11.02 49.98 -40.70
C ILE A 170 11.58 51.41 -40.52
N GLY A 171 11.79 51.84 -39.26
CA GLY A 171 12.35 53.13 -38.95
C GLY A 171 13.78 53.32 -39.45
N TYR A 172 14.59 52.28 -39.46
CA TYR A 172 15.95 52.29 -40.00
C TYR A 172 15.95 52.34 -41.50
N ASN A 173 15.05 51.65 -42.20
CA ASN A 173 14.98 51.65 -43.68
C ASN A 173 14.42 52.95 -44.25
N ASN A 174 13.56 53.65 -43.47
CA ASN A 174 13.04 54.97 -43.91
C ASN A 174 14.02 56.17 -43.70
N ARG A 175 15.18 55.90 -43.07
CA ARG A 175 16.23 56.96 -42.89
C ARG A 175 17.37 56.89 -43.91
N LYS A 176 17.28 55.93 -44.83
CA LYS A 176 18.13 55.90 -46.04
C LYS A 176 17.41 56.49 -47.27
#